data_56ac75ec7a0af2abeb2109004b6f7b51
#
_entry.id   56ac75ec7a0af2abeb2109004b6f7b51
#
_cell.length_a   1.000
_cell.length_b   1.000
_cell.length_c   1.000
_cell.angle_alpha   90.00
_cell.angle_beta   90.00
_cell.angle_gamma   90.00
#
_symmetry.space_group_name_H-M   'P 1'
#
loop_
_entity.id
_entity.type
_entity.pdbx_description
1 polymer ?
#
loop_
_entity_poly.entity_id
_entity_poly.type
_entity_poly.pdbx_seq_one_letter_code
_entity_poly.pdbx_strand_id
1 'polypeptide(L)'
;MKLKNFALLAGVAGLLAACGGSSIVEPADLNDQRVFFGFNSAEISDEAYDNLLGQSLYMKNHEGTKIQIAGNCDERGTAAYNLALGARRANAAKKVLVNDGIDARRISTISYGKERPLVKGTGEDVWKYNRNATTTVK
;
A
#
# COMPACT_ATOMS: atom_id res chain seq x y z
N MET A 1 -47.12 10.88 -21.87
CA MET A 1 -46.81 10.59 -21.62
C MET A 1 -45.87 10.35 -21.08
N LYS A 2 -45.50 10.15 -20.90
CA LYS A 2 -44.88 9.86 -20.58
C LYS A 2 -43.92 9.93 -20.04
N LEU A 3 -43.34 9.79 -19.89
CA LEU A 3 -42.50 9.71 -19.48
C LEU A 3 -41.95 9.94 -18.61
N LYS A 4 -41.64 10.10 -18.64
CA LYS A 4 -41.34 10.53 -17.97
C LYS A 4 -40.82 10.17 -16.98
N ASN A 5 -40.70 9.91 -16.52
CA ASN A 5 -40.50 9.58 -15.47
C ASN A 5 -39.28 9.03 -15.23
N PHE A 6 -38.67 8.62 -15.48
CA PHE A 6 -37.62 8.01 -15.38
C PHE A 6 -36.55 8.65 -14.78
N ALA A 7 -36.45 9.46 -14.83
CA ALA A 7 -35.33 10.20 -14.45
C ALA A 7 -34.97 9.97 -13.06
N LEU A 8 -35.84 9.83 -12.32
CA LEU A 8 -35.58 9.71 -11.01
C LEU A 8 -34.60 8.75 -10.65
N LEU A 9 -34.45 7.79 -11.36
CA LEU A 9 -33.58 6.82 -11.02
C LEU A 9 -32.25 7.29 -10.77
N ALA A 10 -31.83 8.14 -11.51
CA ALA A 10 -30.50 8.57 -11.43
C ALA A 10 -30.15 9.06 -10.06
N GLY A 11 -31.01 9.75 -9.53
CA GLY A 11 -30.68 10.34 -8.28
C GLY A 11 -30.32 9.34 -7.25
N VAL A 12 -30.92 8.23 -7.37
CA VAL A 12 -30.71 7.25 -6.39
C VAL A 12 -29.32 6.79 -6.36
N ALA A 13 -28.78 6.65 -7.49
CA ALA A 13 -27.45 6.15 -7.57
C ALA A 13 -26.52 7.06 -6.80
N GLY A 14 -26.73 8.30 -6.95
CA GLY A 14 -25.84 9.21 -6.29
C GLY A 14 -25.87 9.07 -4.81
N LEU A 15 -27.00 8.75 -4.30
CA LEU A 15 -27.10 8.65 -2.90
C LEU A 15 -26.26 7.55 -2.35
N LEU A 16 -26.24 6.46 -3.03
CA LEU A 16 -25.50 5.35 -2.55
C LEU A 16 -24.04 5.70 -2.44
N ALA A 17 -23.57 6.41 -3.39
CA ALA A 17 -22.17 6.77 -3.39
C ALA A 17 -21.88 7.63 -2.18
N ALA A 18 -22.77 8.49 -1.87
CA ALA A 18 -22.54 9.38 -0.76
C ALA A 18 -22.50 8.65 0.56
N CYS A 19 -23.21 7.57 0.66
CA CYS A 19 -23.25 6.84 1.89
C CYS A 19 -22.06 5.94 2.06
N GLY A 20 -21.36 5.66 1.03
CA GLY A 20 -20.27 4.74 1.11
C GLY A 20 -19.15 5.28 1.93
N GLY A 21 -18.34 4.44 2.46
CA GLY A 21 -17.15 4.83 3.16
C GLY A 21 -16.12 5.27 2.14
N SER A 22 -14.88 5.24 2.51
CA SER A 22 -13.82 5.65 1.61
C SER A 22 -13.78 4.71 0.42
N SER A 23 -13.55 5.28 -0.73
CA SER A 23 -13.40 4.51 -1.95
C SER A 23 -11.94 4.12 -2.12
N ILE A 24 -11.72 2.92 -2.59
CA ILE A 24 -10.38 2.48 -2.91
C ILE A 24 -10.05 3.06 -4.28
N VAL A 25 -8.91 3.74 -4.35
CA VAL A 25 -8.50 4.41 -5.57
C VAL A 25 -7.29 3.69 -6.15
N GLU A 26 -7.41 3.34 -7.42
CA GLU A 26 -6.30 2.74 -8.14
C GLU A 26 -5.26 3.83 -8.43
N PRO A 27 -4.00 3.64 -8.07
CA PRO A 27 -2.99 4.65 -8.37
C PRO A 27 -2.69 4.67 -9.86
N ALA A 28 -2.23 5.81 -10.36
CA ALA A 28 -1.86 5.93 -11.76
C ALA A 28 -0.62 5.09 -12.09
N ASP A 29 0.26 4.89 -11.12
CA ASP A 29 1.49 4.15 -11.28
C ASP A 29 1.81 3.43 -9.98
N LEU A 30 2.26 2.20 -10.10
CA LEU A 30 2.66 1.42 -8.92
C LEU A 30 4.05 1.74 -8.42
N ASN A 31 4.90 2.30 -9.26
CA ASN A 31 6.27 2.59 -8.82
C ASN A 31 6.25 3.62 -7.69
N ASP A 32 7.03 3.32 -6.67
CA ASP A 32 7.18 4.19 -5.51
C ASP A 32 5.93 4.37 -4.66
N GLN A 33 4.94 3.50 -4.84
CA GLN A 33 3.84 3.46 -3.88
C GLN A 33 4.40 2.98 -2.55
N ARG A 34 4.10 3.69 -1.49
CA ARG A 34 4.65 3.39 -0.16
C ARG A 34 3.56 3.33 0.88
N VAL A 35 3.74 2.43 1.82
CA VAL A 35 2.95 2.42 3.04
C VAL A 35 3.91 2.55 4.20
N PHE A 36 3.45 3.21 5.27
CA PHE A 36 4.32 3.58 6.38
C PHE A 36 3.94 2.83 7.64
N PHE A 37 4.91 2.73 8.55
CA PHE A 37 4.75 1.92 9.76
C PHE A 37 5.14 2.71 11.01
N GLY A 38 4.58 2.30 12.13
CA GLY A 38 4.98 2.84 13.41
C GLY A 38 6.35 2.32 13.83
N PHE A 39 6.91 2.94 14.86
CA PHE A 39 8.20 2.53 15.38
C PHE A 39 8.13 1.08 15.83
N ASN A 40 9.13 0.32 15.45
CA ASN A 40 9.28 -1.07 15.89
C ASN A 40 8.09 -1.96 15.52
N SER A 41 7.35 -1.60 14.49
CA SER A 41 6.11 -2.27 14.11
C SER A 41 6.06 -2.62 12.63
N ALA A 42 5.45 -3.76 12.32
CA ALA A 42 5.11 -4.16 10.97
C ALA A 42 3.59 -4.27 10.83
N GLU A 43 2.85 -3.60 11.70
CA GLU A 43 1.40 -3.64 11.66
C GLU A 43 0.85 -2.75 10.56
N ILE A 44 -0.10 -3.24 9.80
CA ILE A 44 -0.71 -2.49 8.70
C ILE A 44 -1.83 -1.62 9.29
N SER A 45 -1.66 -0.31 9.17
CA SER A 45 -2.68 0.63 9.61
C SER A 45 -3.83 0.65 8.61
N ASP A 46 -4.95 1.27 8.98
CA ASP A 46 -6.09 1.39 8.08
C ASP A 46 -5.69 2.15 6.82
N GLU A 47 -4.88 3.19 6.98
CA GLU A 47 -4.42 3.97 5.85
C GLU A 47 -3.52 3.14 4.93
N ALA A 48 -2.61 2.36 5.50
CA ALA A 48 -1.75 1.49 4.72
C ALA A 48 -2.58 0.42 4.00
N TYR A 49 -3.58 -0.11 4.69
CA TYR A 49 -4.43 -1.14 4.10
C TYR A 49 -5.17 -0.59 2.88
N ASP A 50 -5.74 0.61 2.98
CA ASP A 50 -6.45 1.22 1.86
C ASP A 50 -5.51 1.47 0.67
N ASN A 51 -4.28 1.91 0.95
CA ASN A 51 -3.31 2.12 -0.10
C ASN A 51 -2.98 0.79 -0.80
N LEU A 52 -2.80 -0.27 -0.02
CA LEU A 52 -2.48 -1.57 -0.59
C LEU A 52 -3.65 -2.14 -1.39
N LEU A 53 -4.89 -1.88 -0.97
CA LEU A 53 -6.03 -2.29 -1.77
C LEU A 53 -6.06 -1.55 -3.11
N GLY A 54 -5.62 -0.29 -3.12
CA GLY A 54 -5.47 0.45 -4.38
C GLY A 54 -4.42 -0.18 -5.28
N GLN A 55 -3.29 -0.60 -4.71
CA GLN A 55 -2.25 -1.29 -5.46
C GLN A 55 -2.77 -2.62 -6.01
N SER A 56 -3.56 -3.33 -5.21
CA SER A 56 -4.17 -4.58 -5.64
C SER A 56 -5.10 -4.35 -6.82
N LEU A 57 -5.90 -3.29 -6.77
CA LEU A 57 -6.80 -2.96 -7.86
C LEU A 57 -6.03 -2.71 -9.15
N TYR A 58 -4.92 -1.97 -9.06
CA TYR A 58 -4.07 -1.74 -10.22
C TYR A 58 -3.57 -3.08 -10.79
N MET A 59 -3.11 -3.98 -9.94
CA MET A 59 -2.58 -5.26 -10.39
C MET A 59 -3.66 -6.15 -11.00
N LYS A 60 -4.90 -6.04 -10.53
CA LYS A 60 -6.01 -6.79 -11.11
C LYS A 60 -6.34 -6.26 -12.51
N ASN A 61 -6.20 -4.96 -12.71
CA ASN A 61 -6.48 -4.34 -14.00
C ASN A 61 -5.30 -4.38 -14.97
N HIS A 62 -4.11 -4.81 -14.49
CA HIS A 62 -2.91 -4.88 -15.32
C HIS A 62 -2.25 -6.24 -15.06
N GLU A 63 -2.83 -7.28 -15.65
CA GLU A 63 -2.50 -8.65 -15.29
C GLU A 63 -1.05 -9.09 -15.43
N GLY A 64 -0.32 -8.51 -16.31
CA GLY A 64 1.08 -8.89 -16.50
C GLY A 64 2.05 -8.26 -15.52
N THR A 65 1.58 -7.36 -14.68
CA THR A 65 2.45 -6.61 -13.79
C THR A 65 3.02 -7.46 -12.66
N LYS A 66 4.32 -7.37 -12.48
CA LYS A 66 4.99 -8.00 -11.34
C LYS A 66 5.67 -6.90 -10.54
N ILE A 67 5.71 -7.07 -9.23
CA ILE A 67 6.25 -6.05 -8.34
C ILE A 67 7.23 -6.66 -7.35
N GLN A 68 8.07 -5.78 -6.80
CA GLN A 68 8.89 -6.09 -5.65
C GLN A 68 8.49 -5.12 -4.54
N ILE A 69 8.34 -5.62 -3.34
CA ILE A 69 8.07 -4.79 -2.18
C ILE A 69 9.31 -4.79 -1.31
N ALA A 70 9.87 -3.61 -1.07
CA ALA A 70 11.06 -3.46 -0.25
C ALA A 70 10.69 -2.90 1.12
N GLY A 71 11.09 -3.61 2.17
CA GLY A 71 10.86 -3.15 3.54
C GLY A 71 12.03 -2.33 4.03
N ASN A 72 11.74 -1.21 4.66
CA ASN A 72 12.74 -0.24 5.11
C ASN A 72 12.47 0.18 6.55
N CYS A 73 13.53 0.59 7.24
CA CYS A 73 13.48 0.99 8.64
C CYS A 73 14.21 2.30 8.84
N ASP A 74 13.91 2.99 9.94
CA ASP A 74 14.68 4.17 10.30
C ASP A 74 16.04 3.74 10.88
N GLU A 75 16.88 4.72 11.19
CA GLU A 75 18.28 4.45 11.53
C GLU A 75 18.49 3.79 12.89
N ARG A 76 17.47 3.73 13.73
CA ARG A 76 17.63 3.24 15.10
C ARG A 76 17.72 1.72 15.18
N GLY A 77 18.64 1.25 15.99
CA GLY A 77 18.80 -0.19 16.23
C GLY A 77 19.90 -0.79 15.38
N THR A 78 20.11 -2.09 15.57
CA THR A 78 21.17 -2.79 14.85
C THR A 78 20.77 -3.07 13.41
N ALA A 79 21.78 -3.28 12.56
CA ALA A 79 21.54 -3.63 11.17
C ALA A 79 20.76 -4.94 11.06
N ALA A 80 21.12 -5.93 11.86
CA ALA A 80 20.47 -7.25 11.82
C ALA A 80 18.99 -7.15 12.23
N TYR A 81 18.72 -6.41 13.31
CA TYR A 81 17.35 -6.24 13.75
C TYR A 81 16.49 -5.55 12.68
N ASN A 82 17.03 -4.51 12.07
CA ASN A 82 16.29 -3.76 11.08
C ASN A 82 16.13 -4.52 9.77
N LEU A 83 17.08 -5.38 9.44
CA LEU A 83 16.93 -6.22 8.27
C LEU A 83 15.73 -7.16 8.46
N ALA A 84 15.59 -7.73 9.65
CA ALA A 84 14.46 -8.59 9.95
C ALA A 84 13.15 -7.83 10.02
N LEU A 85 13.15 -6.63 10.61
CA LEU A 85 11.95 -5.81 10.70
C LEU A 85 11.49 -5.38 9.30
N GLY A 86 12.44 -4.98 8.45
CA GLY A 86 12.12 -4.62 7.07
C GLY A 86 11.48 -5.79 6.32
N ALA A 87 12.01 -7.01 6.54
CA ALA A 87 11.43 -8.20 5.92
C ALA A 87 9.99 -8.42 6.39
N ARG A 88 9.72 -8.22 7.68
CA ARG A 88 8.36 -8.36 8.21
C ARG A 88 7.43 -7.31 7.62
N ARG A 89 7.91 -6.09 7.41
CA ARG A 89 7.10 -5.02 6.79
C ARG A 89 6.77 -5.35 5.35
N ALA A 90 7.75 -5.81 4.57
CA ALA A 90 7.51 -6.18 3.18
C ALA A 90 6.53 -7.35 3.10
N ASN A 91 6.69 -8.34 3.97
CA ASN A 91 5.81 -9.49 3.98
C ASN A 91 4.39 -9.13 4.44
N ALA A 92 4.25 -8.19 5.37
CA ALA A 92 2.94 -7.75 5.81
C ALA A 92 2.19 -7.08 4.64
N ALA A 93 2.88 -6.26 3.87
CA ALA A 93 2.27 -5.62 2.70
C ALA A 93 1.90 -6.68 1.64
N LYS A 94 2.80 -7.62 1.37
CA LYS A 94 2.52 -8.69 0.41
C LYS A 94 1.29 -9.50 0.84
N LYS A 95 1.17 -9.77 2.13
CA LYS A 95 0.06 -10.56 2.63
C LYS A 95 -1.29 -9.90 2.35
N VAL A 96 -1.37 -8.59 2.46
CA VAL A 96 -2.59 -7.87 2.14
C VAL A 96 -2.96 -8.07 0.66
N LEU A 97 -1.98 -7.96 -0.23
CA LEU A 97 -2.22 -8.13 -1.66
C LEU A 97 -2.65 -9.56 -2.00
N VAL A 98 -1.98 -10.53 -1.42
CA VAL A 98 -2.30 -11.94 -1.66
C VAL A 98 -3.71 -12.26 -1.13
N ASN A 99 -4.03 -11.77 0.06
CA ASN A 99 -5.36 -12.00 0.63
C ASN A 99 -6.45 -11.33 -0.19
N ASP A 100 -6.10 -10.28 -0.93
CA ASP A 100 -7.07 -9.60 -1.79
C ASP A 100 -7.12 -10.19 -3.20
N GLY A 101 -6.42 -11.31 -3.41
CA GLY A 101 -6.57 -12.06 -4.65
C GLY A 101 -5.40 -11.98 -5.63
N ILE A 102 -4.32 -11.30 -5.28
CA ILE A 102 -3.16 -11.22 -6.18
C ILE A 102 -2.31 -12.47 -6.02
N ASP A 103 -1.95 -13.09 -7.15
CA ASP A 103 -1.12 -14.28 -7.14
C ASP A 103 0.24 -13.95 -6.51
N ALA A 104 0.64 -14.74 -5.53
CA ALA A 104 1.89 -14.53 -4.80
C ALA A 104 3.11 -14.53 -5.73
N ARG A 105 3.03 -15.21 -6.86
CA ARG A 105 4.15 -15.28 -7.81
C ARG A 105 4.41 -13.94 -8.51
N ARG A 106 3.48 -13.01 -8.42
CA ARG A 106 3.64 -11.68 -9.00
C ARG A 106 4.34 -10.72 -8.04
N ILE A 107 4.61 -11.15 -6.81
CA ILE A 107 5.12 -10.28 -5.75
C ILE A 107 6.36 -10.89 -5.13
N SER A 108 7.50 -10.20 -5.26
CA SER A 108 8.70 -10.57 -4.54
C SER A 108 8.92 -9.56 -3.42
N THR A 109 9.65 -9.96 -2.39
CA THR A 109 9.95 -9.08 -1.27
C THR A 109 11.44 -9.03 -1.01
N ILE A 110 11.90 -7.91 -0.46
CA ILE A 110 13.29 -7.76 -0.06
C ILE A 110 13.31 -6.80 1.13
N SER A 111 14.30 -6.92 1.97
CA SER A 111 14.50 -5.96 3.05
C SER A 111 15.82 -5.25 2.83
N TYR A 112 15.79 -3.93 2.92
CA TYR A 112 17.01 -3.14 2.92
C TYR A 112 17.35 -2.70 4.36
N GLY A 113 16.50 -3.04 5.32
CA GLY A 113 16.73 -2.65 6.70
C GLY A 113 16.83 -1.13 6.80
N LYS A 114 17.88 -0.64 7.45
CA LYS A 114 18.08 0.80 7.60
C LYS A 114 19.06 1.38 6.59
N GLU A 115 19.45 0.60 5.56
CA GLU A 115 20.51 0.98 4.65
C GLU A 115 20.09 1.95 3.54
N ARG A 116 18.80 2.10 3.29
CA ARG A 116 18.29 2.95 2.22
C ARG A 116 17.27 3.97 2.73
N PRO A 117 17.71 4.95 3.51
CA PRO A 117 16.78 5.94 4.02
C PRO A 117 16.18 6.76 2.88
N LEU A 118 14.86 6.96 2.94
CA LEU A 118 14.17 7.82 1.98
C LEU A 118 14.54 9.27 2.26
N VAL A 119 14.63 9.62 3.55
CA VAL A 119 15.01 10.96 3.98
C VAL A 119 16.18 10.82 4.93
N LYS A 120 17.23 11.59 4.71
CA LYS A 120 18.40 11.55 5.58
C LYS A 120 18.22 12.52 6.74
N GLY A 121 18.75 12.15 7.89
CA GLY A 121 18.67 12.98 9.07
C GLY A 121 18.19 12.20 10.28
N THR A 122 17.93 12.90 11.34
CA THR A 122 17.59 12.31 12.63
C THR A 122 16.36 12.99 13.22
N GLY A 123 15.59 12.23 13.97
CA GLY A 123 14.40 12.71 14.62
C GLY A 123 13.14 12.15 13.99
N GLU A 124 12.04 12.19 14.70
CA GLU A 124 10.79 11.60 14.25
C GLU A 124 10.30 12.22 12.94
N ASP A 125 10.57 13.48 12.71
CA ASP A 125 10.18 14.14 11.47
C ASP A 125 10.79 13.49 10.24
N VAL A 126 11.95 12.83 10.42
CA VAL A 126 12.67 12.14 9.36
C VAL A 126 12.38 10.67 9.42
N TRP A 127 12.45 10.08 10.59
CA TRP A 127 12.31 8.63 10.78
C TRP A 127 10.99 8.10 10.26
N LYS A 128 9.92 8.87 10.40
CA LYS A 128 8.60 8.39 9.96
C LYS A 128 8.54 8.08 8.48
N TYR A 129 9.33 8.78 7.67
CA TYR A 129 9.36 8.52 6.23
C TYR A 129 10.20 7.30 5.88
N ASN A 130 11.09 6.89 6.76
CA ASN A 130 11.99 5.78 6.51
C ASN A 130 11.42 4.44 6.96
N ARG A 131 10.32 4.45 7.69
CA ARG A 131 9.62 3.26 8.14
C ARG A 131 8.55 2.92 7.11
N ASN A 132 8.91 2.22 6.07
CA ASN A 132 8.00 2.01 4.96
C ASN A 132 8.18 0.66 4.28
N ALA A 133 7.21 0.31 3.44
CA ALA A 133 7.33 -0.74 2.46
C ALA A 133 7.04 -0.09 1.11
N THR A 134 7.99 -0.16 0.20
CA THR A 134 7.94 0.54 -1.08
C THR A 134 7.76 -0.46 -2.21
N THR A 135 6.79 -0.20 -3.06
CA THR A 135 6.49 -1.04 -4.22
C THR A 135 7.24 -0.54 -5.45
N THR A 136 7.85 -1.45 -6.17
CA THR A 136 8.54 -1.14 -7.43
C THR A 136 8.09 -2.15 -8.48
N VAL A 137 7.80 -1.67 -9.68
CA VAL A 137 7.42 -2.55 -10.78
C VAL A 137 8.67 -3.20 -11.34
N LYS A 138 8.57 -4.49 -11.62
CA LYS A 138 9.71 -5.26 -12.11
C LYS A 138 9.65 -5.43 -13.64
#